data_eec52d12d59d13db31c6b990fcdbb553
#
_entry.id   eec52d12d59d13db31c6b990fcdbb553
#
_cell.length_a   1.000
_cell.length_b   1.000
_cell.length_c   1.000
_cell.angle_alpha   90.00
_cell.angle_beta   90.00
_cell.angle_gamma   90.00
#
_symmetry.space_group_name_H-M   'P 1'
#
loop_
_entity.id
_entity.type
_entity.pdbx_description
1 polymer ?
#
loop_
_entity_poly.entity_id
_entity_poly.type
_entity_poly.pdbx_seq_one_letter_code
_entity_poly.pdbx_strand_id
1 'polypeptide(L)'
;RKFKRAVTDSGTEIRFDPERPAITNLLTIYQLLTGQTPEEIEAHFSGKGYSHLKTDVADACVEFLRPFQERMRGYTDEELGRILADGRDRARAIARETMRLVYERMGLRGA
;
A
#
# COMPACT_ATOMS: atom_id res chain seq x y z
N ARG A 1 13.30 -5.08 -8.22
CA ARG A 1 13.32 -5.99 -9.38
C ARG A 1 12.10 -5.83 -10.30
N LYS A 2 10.86 -5.69 -9.77
CA LYS A 2 9.63 -5.51 -10.57
C LYS A 2 9.70 -4.22 -11.42
N PHE A 3 10.02 -3.07 -10.83
CA PHE A 3 10.10 -1.79 -11.56
C PHE A 3 11.14 -1.80 -12.68
N LYS A 4 12.33 -2.38 -12.44
CA LYS A 4 13.37 -2.50 -13.49
C LYS A 4 12.92 -3.30 -14.72
N ARG A 5 11.92 -4.18 -14.56
CA ARG A 5 11.34 -5.03 -15.61
C ARG A 5 10.00 -4.49 -16.14
N ALA A 6 9.53 -3.36 -15.64
CA ALA A 6 8.29 -2.75 -16.10
C ALA A 6 8.36 -2.43 -17.59
N VAL A 7 7.29 -2.72 -18.30
CA VAL A 7 7.17 -2.41 -19.73
C VAL A 7 7.06 -0.89 -19.88
N THR A 8 7.78 -0.34 -20.83
CA THR A 8 7.72 1.08 -21.22
C THR A 8 7.62 1.14 -22.74
N ASP A 9 7.13 2.25 -23.26
CA ASP A 9 7.07 2.49 -24.71
C ASP A 9 8.48 2.69 -25.33
N SER A 10 8.53 2.91 -26.63
CA SER A 10 9.76 3.18 -27.39
C SER A 10 10.19 4.65 -27.40
N GLY A 11 9.49 5.52 -26.66
CA GLY A 11 9.82 6.94 -26.53
C GLY A 11 11.04 7.19 -25.66
N THR A 12 11.46 8.44 -25.59
CA THR A 12 12.61 8.86 -24.79
C THR A 12 12.25 9.92 -23.74
N GLU A 13 11.14 10.61 -23.93
CA GLU A 13 10.70 11.66 -23.01
C GLU A 13 9.98 11.07 -21.79
N ILE A 14 10.30 11.60 -20.63
CA ILE A 14 9.65 11.27 -19.37
C ILE A 14 8.76 12.44 -18.98
N ARG A 15 7.46 12.32 -19.28
CA ARG A 15 6.43 13.31 -18.93
C ARG A 15 5.10 12.61 -18.69
N PHE A 16 4.19 13.29 -17.99
CA PHE A 16 2.81 12.85 -17.87
C PHE A 16 2.09 13.01 -19.20
N ASP A 17 1.60 11.90 -19.74
CA ASP A 17 0.94 11.89 -21.05
C ASP A 17 -0.14 10.79 -21.05
N PRO A 18 -1.43 11.15 -21.22
CA PRO A 18 -2.53 10.18 -21.28
C PRO A 18 -2.37 9.14 -22.37
N GLU A 19 -1.72 9.49 -23.48
CA GLU A 19 -1.45 8.58 -24.60
C GLU A 19 -0.33 7.58 -24.29
N ARG A 20 0.37 7.75 -23.17
CA ARG A 20 1.50 6.93 -22.76
C ARG A 20 1.30 6.33 -21.36
N PRO A 21 0.32 5.43 -21.20
CA PRO A 21 -0.13 4.96 -19.89
C PRO A 21 0.96 4.25 -19.06
N ALA A 22 1.91 3.58 -19.70
CA ALA A 22 2.98 2.88 -19.01
C ALA A 22 3.94 3.83 -18.26
N ILE A 23 4.32 4.94 -18.90
CA ILE A 23 5.18 5.97 -18.29
C ILE A 23 4.40 6.77 -17.26
N THR A 24 3.20 7.21 -17.62
CA THR A 24 2.30 7.95 -16.72
C THR A 24 2.03 7.18 -15.43
N ASN A 25 1.84 5.87 -15.51
CA ASN A 25 1.68 5.03 -14.31
C ASN A 25 2.91 5.05 -13.39
N LEU A 26 4.12 4.94 -13.96
CA LEU A 26 5.36 5.01 -13.16
C LEU A 26 5.55 6.40 -12.53
N LEU A 27 5.26 7.46 -13.27
CA LEU A 27 5.31 8.83 -12.77
C LEU A 27 4.28 9.08 -11.67
N THR A 28 3.06 8.56 -11.82
CA THR A 28 2.02 8.64 -10.79
C THR A 28 2.44 7.93 -9.50
N ILE A 29 3.04 6.74 -9.60
CA ILE A 29 3.59 6.04 -8.44
C ILE A 29 4.68 6.88 -7.77
N TYR A 30 5.60 7.43 -8.55
CA TYR A 30 6.67 8.28 -8.03
C TYR A 30 6.12 9.53 -7.33
N GLN A 31 5.15 10.19 -7.95
CA GLN A 31 4.44 11.35 -7.40
C GLN A 31 3.79 11.04 -6.03
N LEU A 32 3.05 9.94 -5.94
CA LEU A 32 2.40 9.53 -4.69
C LEU A 32 3.38 9.20 -3.58
N LEU A 33 4.55 8.69 -3.92
CA LEU A 33 5.58 8.33 -2.95
C LEU A 33 6.40 9.52 -2.47
N THR A 34 6.66 10.49 -3.37
CA THR A 34 7.54 11.64 -3.08
C THR A 34 6.76 12.89 -2.68
N GLY A 35 5.48 13.00 -3.04
CA GLY A 35 4.66 14.19 -2.84
C GLY A 35 5.01 15.38 -3.73
N GLN A 36 5.88 15.17 -4.73
CA GLN A 36 6.29 16.22 -5.67
C GLN A 36 5.19 16.55 -6.68
N THR A 37 5.22 17.76 -7.24
CA THR A 37 4.29 18.15 -8.30
C THR A 37 4.70 17.52 -9.64
N PRO A 38 3.79 17.39 -10.61
CA PRO A 38 4.13 16.88 -11.94
C PRO A 38 5.27 17.66 -12.60
N GLU A 39 5.29 18.97 -12.46
CA GLU A 39 6.29 19.86 -13.03
C GLU A 39 7.68 19.61 -12.43
N GLU A 40 7.75 19.41 -11.12
CA GLU A 40 9.00 19.08 -10.43
C GLU A 40 9.54 17.70 -10.88
N ILE A 41 8.65 16.73 -11.06
CA ILE A 41 9.00 15.39 -11.50
C ILE A 41 9.51 15.42 -12.95
N GLU A 42 8.82 16.10 -13.85
CA GLU A 42 9.24 16.25 -15.25
C GLU A 42 10.60 16.97 -15.35
N ALA A 43 10.79 18.02 -14.57
CA ALA A 43 12.09 18.73 -14.47
C ALA A 43 13.21 17.81 -13.95
N HIS A 44 12.92 16.98 -12.91
CA HIS A 44 13.86 16.01 -12.35
C HIS A 44 14.32 14.99 -13.41
N PHE A 45 13.40 14.52 -14.25
CA PHE A 45 13.69 13.52 -15.27
C PHE A 45 14.07 14.10 -16.63
N SER A 46 14.12 15.42 -16.78
CA SER A 46 14.54 16.05 -18.03
C SER A 46 15.93 15.57 -18.47
N GLY A 47 16.04 15.08 -19.70
CA GLY A 47 17.28 14.53 -20.25
C GLY A 47 17.69 13.16 -19.70
N LYS A 48 16.90 12.54 -18.82
CA LYS A 48 17.16 11.19 -18.31
C LYS A 48 16.39 10.13 -19.10
N GLY A 49 16.93 8.92 -19.15
CA GLY A 49 16.26 7.78 -19.79
C GLY A 49 15.39 6.98 -18.82
N TYR A 50 14.56 6.07 -19.34
CA TYR A 50 13.65 5.23 -18.55
C TYR A 50 14.31 4.36 -17.49
N SER A 51 15.58 4.02 -17.66
CA SER A 51 16.35 3.28 -16.64
C SER A 51 16.49 4.08 -15.35
N HIS A 52 16.68 5.39 -15.44
CA HIS A 52 16.71 6.28 -14.28
C HIS A 52 15.34 6.37 -13.60
N LEU A 53 14.28 6.62 -14.37
CA LEU A 53 12.90 6.60 -13.84
C LEU A 53 12.59 5.30 -13.09
N LYS A 54 12.86 4.15 -13.70
CA LYS A 54 12.62 2.85 -13.07
C LYS A 54 13.45 2.61 -11.80
N THR A 55 14.64 3.16 -11.75
CA THR A 55 15.51 3.07 -10.56
C THR A 55 14.97 3.98 -9.46
N ASP A 56 14.70 5.24 -9.76
CA ASP A 56 14.22 6.22 -8.79
C ASP A 56 12.84 5.82 -8.21
N VAL A 57 11.91 5.29 -9.04
CA VAL A 57 10.65 4.72 -8.56
C VAL A 57 10.88 3.53 -7.64
N ALA A 58 11.84 2.66 -7.98
CA ALA A 58 12.14 1.50 -7.14
C ALA A 58 12.71 1.93 -5.78
N ASP A 59 13.59 2.92 -5.76
CA ASP A 59 14.24 3.42 -4.55
C ASP A 59 13.22 4.18 -3.68
N ALA A 60 12.36 5.01 -4.26
CA ALA A 60 11.27 5.66 -3.55
C ALA A 60 10.32 4.64 -2.90
N CYS A 61 9.97 3.55 -3.60
CA CYS A 61 9.18 2.47 -3.03
C CYS A 61 9.86 1.76 -1.85
N VAL A 62 11.17 1.50 -1.95
CA VAL A 62 11.93 0.86 -0.88
C VAL A 62 11.96 1.74 0.36
N GLU A 63 12.26 3.03 0.19
CA GLU A 63 12.27 3.98 1.31
C GLU A 63 10.90 4.14 1.97
N PHE A 64 9.84 4.20 1.19
CA PHE A 64 8.47 4.26 1.71
C PHE A 64 8.08 3.01 2.51
N LEU A 65 8.48 1.83 2.05
CA LEU A 65 8.12 0.56 2.69
C LEU A 65 9.03 0.21 3.88
N ARG A 66 10.23 0.77 3.97
CA ARG A 66 11.21 0.46 5.02
C ARG A 66 10.63 0.61 6.44
N PRO A 67 10.06 1.77 6.85
CA PRO A 67 9.55 1.94 8.21
C PRO A 67 8.36 1.01 8.51
N PHE A 68 7.57 0.67 7.49
CA PHE A 68 6.49 -0.31 7.65
C PHE A 68 7.05 -1.72 7.92
N GLN A 69 8.05 -2.15 7.16
CA GLN A 69 8.68 -3.45 7.32
C GLN A 69 9.43 -3.56 8.67
N GLU A 70 10.09 -2.49 9.10
CA GLU A 70 10.75 -2.44 10.39
C GLU A 70 9.76 -2.59 11.53
N ARG A 71 8.63 -1.88 11.50
CA ARG A 71 7.56 -2.05 12.49
C ARG A 71 6.99 -3.46 12.48
N MET A 72 6.78 -4.04 11.30
CA MET A 72 6.27 -5.40 11.16
C MET A 72 7.20 -6.44 11.79
N ARG A 73 8.53 -6.28 11.60
CA ARG A 73 9.54 -7.17 12.19
C ARG A 73 9.70 -6.99 13.71
N GLY A 74 9.28 -5.85 14.22
CA GLY A 74 9.32 -5.56 15.64
C GLY A 74 8.27 -6.31 16.47
N TYR A 75 7.23 -6.84 15.84
CA TYR A 75 6.22 -7.63 16.56
C TYR A 75 6.69 -9.07 16.75
N THR A 76 6.60 -9.54 17.99
CA THR A 76 6.80 -10.95 18.33
C THR A 76 5.50 -11.73 18.16
N ASP A 77 5.59 -13.05 17.99
CA ASP A 77 4.41 -13.93 17.92
C ASP A 77 3.56 -13.84 19.19
N GLU A 78 4.19 -13.63 20.34
CA GLU A 78 3.51 -13.45 21.61
C GLU A 78 2.70 -12.15 21.67
N GLU A 79 3.26 -11.05 21.17
CA GLU A 79 2.56 -9.75 21.09
C GLU A 79 1.39 -9.82 20.11
N LEU A 80 1.58 -10.45 18.96
CA LEU A 80 0.52 -10.69 18.00
C LEU A 80 -0.59 -11.55 18.61
N GLY A 81 -0.23 -12.60 19.34
CA GLY A 81 -1.19 -13.46 20.04
C GLY A 81 -2.02 -12.66 21.06
N ARG A 82 -1.40 -11.76 21.82
CA ARG A 82 -2.12 -10.89 22.78
C ARG A 82 -3.08 -9.91 22.09
N ILE A 83 -2.63 -9.27 21.01
CA ILE A 83 -3.47 -8.34 20.23
C ILE A 83 -4.68 -9.06 19.62
N LEU A 84 -4.47 -10.25 19.07
CA LEU A 84 -5.55 -11.06 18.48
C LEU A 84 -6.53 -11.56 19.57
N ALA A 85 -6.03 -11.94 20.74
CA ALA A 85 -6.87 -12.37 21.86
C ALA A 85 -7.75 -11.22 22.38
N ASP A 86 -7.19 -10.02 22.58
CA ASP A 86 -7.94 -8.82 22.95
C ASP A 86 -9.03 -8.50 21.91
N GLY A 87 -8.66 -8.45 20.65
CA GLY A 87 -9.60 -8.21 19.54
C GLY A 87 -10.74 -9.23 19.49
N ARG A 88 -10.41 -10.51 19.64
CA ARG A 88 -11.40 -11.61 19.75
C ARG A 88 -12.36 -11.39 20.90
N ASP A 89 -11.87 -11.07 22.08
CA ASP A 89 -12.70 -10.96 23.28
C ASP A 89 -13.62 -9.74 23.19
N ARG A 90 -13.14 -8.63 22.64
CA ARG A 90 -13.97 -7.45 22.33
C ARG A 90 -15.05 -7.77 21.30
N ALA A 91 -14.72 -8.42 20.20
CA ALA A 91 -15.67 -8.82 19.18
C ALA A 91 -16.72 -9.81 19.72
N ARG A 92 -16.28 -10.77 20.55
CA ARG A 92 -17.19 -11.73 21.21
C ARG A 92 -18.16 -11.06 22.17
N ALA A 93 -17.74 -10.04 22.92
CA ALA A 93 -18.62 -9.32 23.81
C ALA A 93 -19.79 -8.67 23.05
N ILE A 94 -19.50 -8.00 21.93
CA ILE A 94 -20.51 -7.39 21.08
C ILE A 94 -21.42 -8.46 20.43
N ALA A 95 -20.80 -9.51 19.87
CA ALA A 95 -21.53 -10.58 19.19
C ALA A 95 -22.48 -11.34 20.15
N ARG A 96 -22.05 -11.61 21.38
CA ARG A 96 -22.88 -12.28 22.39
C ARG A 96 -24.15 -11.49 22.71
N GLU A 97 -24.04 -10.17 22.86
CA GLU A 97 -25.20 -9.33 23.14
C GLU A 97 -26.19 -9.34 21.96
N THR A 98 -25.68 -9.23 20.73
CA THR A 98 -26.50 -9.34 19.53
C THR A 98 -27.19 -10.71 19.42
N MET A 99 -26.42 -11.78 19.64
CA MET A 99 -26.95 -13.15 19.55
C MET A 99 -27.95 -13.45 20.67
N ARG A 100 -27.80 -12.89 21.88
CA ARG A 100 -28.76 -13.00 22.95
C ARG A 100 -30.12 -12.46 22.49
N LEU A 101 -30.14 -11.26 21.89
CA LEU A 101 -31.36 -10.66 21.39
C LEU A 101 -31.99 -11.48 20.24
N VAL A 102 -31.16 -12.04 19.36
CA VAL A 102 -31.63 -12.92 18.27
C VAL A 102 -32.30 -14.16 18.83
N TYR A 103 -31.64 -14.86 19.76
CA TYR A 103 -32.21 -16.07 20.37
C TYR A 103 -33.50 -15.80 21.15
N GLU A 104 -33.56 -14.70 21.90
CA GLU A 104 -34.80 -14.28 22.59
C GLU A 104 -35.96 -14.04 21.60
N ARG A 105 -35.72 -13.31 20.51
CA ARG A 105 -36.73 -13.01 19.50
C ARG A 105 -37.16 -14.24 18.71
N MET A 106 -36.29 -15.19 18.53
CA MET A 106 -36.59 -16.47 17.85
C MET A 106 -37.19 -17.51 18.76
N GLY A 107 -37.34 -17.25 20.07
CA GLY A 107 -37.80 -18.21 21.05
C GLY A 107 -36.83 -19.33 21.34
N LEU A 108 -35.56 -19.18 20.94
CA LEU A 108 -34.47 -20.11 21.25
C LEU A 108 -33.96 -19.77 22.64
N ARG A 109 -34.06 -20.68 23.59
CA ARG A 109 -33.38 -20.49 24.89
C ARG A 109 -31.88 -20.58 24.65
N GLY A 110 -31.18 -19.52 25.05
CA GLY A 110 -29.71 -19.50 24.94
C GLY A 110 -29.11 -20.67 25.73
N ALA A 111 -28.16 -21.31 25.06
CA ALA A 111 -27.27 -22.29 25.71
C ALA A 111 -26.28 -21.57 26.61
#